data_b49c675356fb26c2349bffabaf1a630e
#
_entry.id   b49c675356fb26c2349bffabaf1a630e
#
_cell.length_a   1.000
_cell.length_b   1.000
_cell.length_c   1.000
_cell.angle_alpha   90.00
_cell.angle_beta   90.00
_cell.angle_gamma   90.00
#
_symmetry.space_group_name_H-M   'P 1'
#
loop_
_entity.id
_entity.type
_entity.pdbx_description
1 polymer ?
#
loop_
_entity_poly.entity_id
_entity_poly.type
_entity_poly.pdbx_seq_one_letter_code
_entity_poly.pdbx_strand_id
1 'polypeptide(L)'
;MNIFVLDSDPVRAAQMQCDKHIVKMSVESAQMLATALRRHGVDEALLPLTKTGTPYKSTHPHHPCTQWAGDTCTNFDWLCQHGMALCEEYYLSLIHI
;
A
#
# COMPACT_ATOMS: atom_id res chain seq x y z
N MET A 1 9.42 2.31 -5.29
CA MET A 1 7.95 2.28 -5.21
C MET A 1 7.37 1.40 -6.30
N ASN A 2 6.91 0.22 -5.96
CA ASN A 2 6.36 -0.70 -6.93
C ASN A 2 5.07 -1.34 -6.42
N ILE A 3 4.27 -1.83 -7.37
CA ILE A 3 3.10 -2.66 -7.10
C ILE A 3 3.27 -3.93 -7.93
N PHE A 4 3.28 -5.09 -7.29
CA PHE A 4 3.36 -6.37 -8.00
C PHE A 4 1.95 -6.89 -8.26
N VAL A 5 1.44 -6.60 -9.45
CA VAL A 5 0.11 -7.04 -9.89
C VAL A 5 0.22 -8.45 -10.48
N LEU A 6 0.37 -9.44 -9.61
CA LEU A 6 0.51 -10.84 -10.01
C LEU A 6 -0.82 -11.50 -10.38
N ASP A 7 -1.93 -10.83 -10.05
CA ASP A 7 -3.28 -11.25 -10.38
C ASP A 7 -4.16 -10.00 -10.46
N SER A 8 -5.24 -10.04 -11.21
CA SER A 8 -6.19 -8.92 -11.27
C SER A 8 -6.96 -8.73 -9.95
N ASP A 9 -7.11 -9.79 -9.17
CA ASP A 9 -7.67 -9.73 -7.82
C ASP A 9 -6.57 -9.25 -6.85
N PRO A 10 -6.79 -8.13 -6.12
CA PRO A 10 -5.77 -7.58 -5.22
C PRO A 10 -5.40 -8.52 -4.08
N VAL A 11 -6.34 -9.29 -3.56
CA VAL A 11 -6.08 -10.24 -2.47
C VAL A 11 -5.21 -11.40 -2.97
N ARG A 12 -5.54 -11.96 -4.13
CA ARG A 12 -4.75 -13.04 -4.74
C ARG A 12 -3.36 -12.57 -5.13
N ALA A 13 -3.26 -11.35 -5.66
CA ALA A 13 -1.96 -10.77 -6.00
C ALA A 13 -1.06 -10.69 -4.75
N ALA A 14 -1.60 -10.31 -3.60
CA ALA A 14 -0.86 -10.28 -2.34
C ALA A 14 -0.43 -11.68 -1.90
N GLN A 15 -1.32 -12.66 -2.01
CA GLN A 15 -1.04 -14.06 -1.61
C GLN A 15 0.04 -14.72 -2.47
N MET A 16 0.22 -14.25 -3.70
CA MET A 16 1.20 -14.79 -4.64
C MET A 16 2.61 -14.23 -4.45
N GLN A 17 2.78 -13.23 -3.59
CA GLN A 17 4.09 -12.63 -3.37
C GLN A 17 4.96 -13.48 -2.45
N CYS A 18 6.28 -13.45 -2.68
CA CYS A 18 7.22 -14.16 -1.81
C CYS A 18 7.43 -13.38 -0.50
N ASP A 19 7.84 -14.11 0.54
CA ASP A 19 8.00 -13.58 1.90
C ASP A 19 8.88 -12.33 1.99
N LYS A 20 9.92 -12.26 1.16
CA LYS A 20 10.81 -11.09 1.13
C LYS A 20 10.08 -9.79 0.78
N HIS A 21 9.07 -9.89 -0.07
CA HIS A 21 8.37 -8.72 -0.59
C HIS A 21 7.17 -8.32 0.24
N ILE A 22 6.59 -9.23 1.01
CA ILE A 22 5.35 -8.96 1.76
C ILE A 22 5.53 -7.77 2.70
N VAL A 23 6.57 -7.76 3.53
CA VAL A 23 6.81 -6.67 4.49
C VAL A 23 7.10 -5.36 3.76
N LYS A 24 8.02 -5.40 2.80
CA LYS A 24 8.44 -4.22 2.06
C LYS A 24 7.28 -3.61 1.28
N MET A 25 6.50 -4.45 0.59
CA MET A 25 5.39 -3.98 -0.25
C MET A 25 4.21 -3.47 0.57
N SER A 26 3.98 -3.99 1.78
CA SER A 26 2.95 -3.44 2.66
C SER A 26 3.28 -2.00 3.09
N VAL A 27 4.54 -1.72 3.41
CA VAL A 27 5.01 -0.37 3.74
C VAL A 27 4.93 0.55 2.53
N GLU A 28 5.40 0.08 1.36
CA GLU A 28 5.34 0.89 0.14
C GLU A 28 3.90 1.17 -0.29
N SER A 29 2.99 0.22 -0.11
CA SER A 29 1.56 0.46 -0.39
C SER A 29 1.00 1.55 0.51
N ALA A 30 1.33 1.54 1.80
CA ALA A 30 0.90 2.58 2.72
C ALA A 30 1.46 3.95 2.33
N GLN A 31 2.73 4.00 1.92
CA GLN A 31 3.37 5.24 1.46
C GLN A 31 2.71 5.79 0.20
N MET A 32 2.40 4.92 -0.77
CA MET A 32 1.72 5.32 -2.01
C MET A 32 0.31 5.81 -1.75
N LEU A 33 -0.44 5.13 -0.89
CA LEU A 33 -1.80 5.53 -0.51
C LEU A 33 -1.79 6.89 0.20
N ALA A 34 -0.88 7.09 1.14
CA ALA A 34 -0.76 8.36 1.86
C ALA A 34 -0.38 9.50 0.89
N THR A 35 0.53 9.27 -0.05
CA THR A 35 0.93 10.25 -1.05
C THR A 35 -0.25 10.61 -1.95
N ALA A 36 -1.04 9.62 -2.39
CA ALA A 36 -2.25 9.85 -3.18
C ALA A 36 -3.28 10.69 -2.41
N LEU A 37 -3.49 10.39 -1.14
CA LEU A 37 -4.41 11.17 -0.30
C LEU A 37 -3.94 12.61 -0.13
N ARG A 38 -2.64 12.85 0.07
CA ARG A 38 -2.09 14.21 0.15
C ARG A 38 -2.25 14.97 -1.16
N ARG A 39 -2.06 14.29 -2.29
CA ARG A 39 -2.29 14.87 -3.62
C ARG A 39 -3.71 15.41 -3.77
N HIS A 40 -4.68 14.73 -3.18
CA HIS A 40 -6.09 15.13 -3.23
C HIS A 40 -6.54 16.03 -2.05
N GLY A 41 -5.59 16.51 -1.26
CA GLY A 41 -5.85 17.48 -0.21
C GLY A 41 -6.51 16.92 1.05
N VAL A 42 -6.37 15.64 1.32
CA VAL A 42 -6.92 15.02 2.52
C VAL A 42 -6.18 15.52 3.77
N ASP A 43 -6.93 15.78 4.85
CA ASP A 43 -6.41 16.24 6.12
C ASP A 43 -5.44 15.21 6.72
N GLU A 44 -4.32 15.67 7.28
CA GLU A 44 -3.32 14.82 7.93
C GLU A 44 -3.92 13.93 9.01
N ALA A 45 -4.96 14.37 9.70
CA ALA A 45 -5.64 13.59 10.74
C ALA A 45 -6.25 12.29 10.21
N LEU A 46 -6.48 12.19 8.89
CA LEU A 46 -7.10 11.04 8.24
C LEU A 46 -6.08 10.15 7.52
N LEU A 47 -4.80 10.50 7.55
CA LEU A 47 -3.76 9.71 6.88
C LEU A 47 -3.34 8.50 7.71
N PRO A 48 -2.87 7.42 7.06
CA PRO A 48 -2.31 6.29 7.78
C PRO A 48 -1.08 6.72 8.59
N LEU A 49 -0.89 6.08 9.74
CA LEU A 49 0.18 6.42 10.68
C LEU A 49 1.33 5.43 10.58
N THR A 50 2.55 5.95 10.78
CA THR A 50 3.75 5.14 10.92
C THR A 50 3.79 4.48 12.30
N LYS A 51 4.80 3.64 12.55
CA LYS A 51 5.02 3.01 13.86
C LYS A 51 5.17 4.02 15.00
N THR A 52 5.67 5.21 14.70
CA THR A 52 5.86 6.27 15.68
C THR A 52 4.61 7.12 15.92
N GLY A 53 3.51 6.79 15.25
CA GLY A 53 2.24 7.51 15.40
C GLY A 53 2.14 8.80 14.61
N THR A 54 3.05 9.03 13.67
CA THR A 54 3.03 10.22 12.80
C THR A 54 2.43 9.86 11.42
N PRO A 55 1.72 10.79 10.76
CA PRO A 55 1.20 10.55 9.42
C PRO A 55 2.32 10.28 8.42
N TYR A 56 2.11 9.36 7.48
CA TYR A 56 3.03 9.14 6.38
C TYR A 56 3.21 10.42 5.57
N LYS A 57 4.44 10.75 5.24
CA LYS A 57 4.78 11.90 4.40
C LYS A 57 4.64 11.52 2.93
N SER A 58 4.49 12.55 2.08
CA SER A 58 4.54 12.35 0.64
C SER A 58 5.89 11.78 0.22
N THR A 59 5.86 10.71 -0.55
CA THR A 59 7.05 9.97 -0.98
C THR A 59 6.90 9.58 -2.44
N HIS A 60 7.91 9.88 -3.26
CA HIS A 60 7.95 9.55 -4.68
C HIS A 60 6.65 9.93 -5.42
N PRO A 61 6.18 11.20 -5.31
CA PRO A 61 4.86 11.58 -5.85
C PRO A 61 4.79 11.48 -7.38
N HIS A 62 5.93 11.51 -8.05
CA HIS A 62 6.00 11.44 -9.52
C HIS A 62 6.27 10.02 -10.05
N HIS A 63 6.44 9.04 -9.18
CA HIS A 63 6.61 7.65 -9.62
C HIS A 63 5.31 7.14 -10.26
N PRO A 64 5.40 6.40 -11.39
CA PRO A 64 4.21 5.93 -12.11
C PRO A 64 3.21 5.15 -11.23
N CYS A 65 3.70 4.28 -10.35
CA CYS A 65 2.82 3.52 -9.45
C CYS A 65 2.09 4.42 -8.46
N THR A 66 2.78 5.44 -7.93
CA THR A 66 2.18 6.41 -7.01
C THR A 66 1.11 7.25 -7.72
N GLN A 67 1.40 7.70 -8.93
CA GLN A 67 0.43 8.44 -9.75
C GLN A 67 -0.78 7.58 -10.09
N TRP A 68 -0.55 6.32 -10.49
CA TRP A 68 -1.61 5.38 -10.79
C TRP A 68 -2.58 5.24 -9.61
N ALA A 69 -2.05 5.09 -8.39
CA ALA A 69 -2.87 4.93 -7.19
C ALA A 69 -3.78 6.15 -6.93
N GLY A 70 -3.32 7.34 -7.30
CA GLY A 70 -4.09 8.58 -7.11
C GLY A 70 -4.97 8.98 -8.29
N ASP A 71 -4.87 8.31 -9.44
CA ASP A 71 -5.55 8.74 -10.66
C ASP A 71 -7.04 8.44 -10.66
N THR A 72 -7.46 7.34 -10.07
CA THR A 72 -8.89 6.96 -9.99
C THR A 72 -9.23 6.35 -8.65
N CYS A 73 -10.51 6.41 -8.27
CA CYS A 73 -11.01 5.72 -7.07
C CYS A 73 -10.85 4.20 -7.20
N THR A 74 -11.02 3.66 -8.38
CA THR A 74 -10.86 2.22 -8.63
C THR A 74 -9.42 1.77 -8.38
N ASN A 75 -8.44 2.53 -8.86
CA ASN A 75 -7.02 2.23 -8.64
C ASN A 75 -6.67 2.31 -7.15
N PHE A 76 -7.14 3.36 -6.49
CA PHE A 76 -6.91 3.57 -5.07
C PHE A 76 -7.50 2.43 -4.24
N ASP A 77 -8.74 2.04 -4.53
CA ASP A 77 -9.41 0.94 -3.84
C ASP A 77 -8.68 -0.39 -4.05
N TRP A 78 -8.22 -0.66 -5.27
CA TRP A 78 -7.43 -1.86 -5.57
C TRP A 78 -6.18 -1.92 -4.68
N LEU A 79 -5.45 -0.81 -4.60
CA LEU A 79 -4.23 -0.75 -3.79
C LEU A 79 -4.53 -0.85 -2.29
N CYS A 80 -5.64 -0.29 -1.81
CA CYS A 80 -6.08 -0.45 -0.43
C CYS A 80 -6.32 -1.92 -0.09
N GLN A 81 -7.06 -2.64 -0.93
CA GLN A 81 -7.34 -4.06 -0.71
C GLN A 81 -6.07 -4.89 -0.80
N HIS A 82 -5.20 -4.58 -1.75
CA HIS A 82 -3.91 -5.26 -1.90
C HIS A 82 -3.00 -5.03 -0.68
N GLY A 83 -2.90 -3.80 -0.22
CA GLY A 83 -2.08 -3.44 0.94
C GLY A 83 -2.58 -4.11 2.22
N MET A 84 -3.88 -4.13 2.44
CA MET A 84 -4.47 -4.83 3.60
C MET A 84 -4.21 -6.33 3.53
N ALA A 85 -4.32 -6.93 2.36
CA ALA A 85 -4.05 -8.35 2.18
C ALA A 85 -2.56 -8.67 2.39
N LEU A 86 -1.65 -7.78 1.99
CA LEU A 86 -0.22 -7.93 2.28
C LEU A 86 0.05 -7.91 3.80
N CYS A 87 -0.60 -7.03 4.53
CA CYS A 87 -0.49 -6.98 5.99
C CYS A 87 -0.99 -8.27 6.63
N GLU A 88 -2.09 -8.82 6.13
CA GLU A 88 -2.63 -10.09 6.61
C GLU A 88 -1.66 -11.25 6.34
N GLU A 89 -1.09 -11.33 5.15
CA GLU A 89 -0.09 -12.34 4.81
C GLU A 89 1.14 -12.24 5.71
N TYR A 90 1.58 -11.03 6.05
CA TYR A 90 2.68 -10.81 6.99
C TYR A 90 2.34 -11.36 8.37
N TYR A 91 1.13 -11.08 8.87
CA TYR A 91 0.67 -11.58 10.15
C TYR A 91 0.65 -13.11 10.17
N LEU A 92 0.10 -13.75 9.12
CA LEU A 92 0.07 -15.20 9.01
C LEU A 92 1.48 -15.80 8.97
N SER A 93 2.42 -15.13 8.30
CA SER A 93 3.82 -15.54 8.26
C SER A 93 4.44 -15.57 9.66
N LEU A 94 4.11 -14.58 10.51
CA LEU A 94 4.62 -14.51 11.88
C LEU A 94 4.11 -15.64 12.77
N ILE A 95 2.87 -16.07 12.62
CA ILE A 95 2.29 -17.11 13.46
C ILE A 95 2.67 -18.52 13.04
N HIS A 96 3.27 -18.68 11.87
CA HIS A 96 3.72 -19.97 11.36
C HIS A 96 5.23 -20.20 11.52
N ILE A 97 5.92 -19.29 12.17
CA ILE A 97 7.35 -19.43 12.49
C ILE A 97 7.56 -20.24 13.81
#